data_44d576dd8c2f82292214c81c7c08d011
#
_entry.id   44d576dd8c2f82292214c81c7c08d011
#
_cell.length_a   1.000
_cell.length_b   1.000
_cell.length_c   1.000
_cell.angle_alpha   90.00
_cell.angle_beta   90.00
_cell.angle_gamma   90.00
#
_symmetry.space_group_name_H-M   'P 1'
#
loop_
_entity.id
_entity.type
_entity.pdbx_description
1 polymer ?
#
loop_
_entity_poly.entity_id
_entity_poly.type
_entity_poly.pdbx_seq_one_letter_code
_entity_poly.pdbx_strand_id
1 'polypeptide(L)'
;TSPYFVPDHGVQDALTLAALRGVDVRVLIPERPDHLLVFLSAFAFLPEMIRNGVKIYRYQPGFLHQKVLLVDDHTSMVGTVNLDNRSFRLNFEVTAYIPDKIFAAAVFDMLEKDFANSRQVSQRELAERPLWRKLLSRATYLLSPVQ
;
A
#
# COMPACT_ATOMS: atom_id res chain seq x y z
N THR A 1 -4.44 2.62 -2.95
CA THR A 1 -4.82 2.23 -1.59
C THR A 1 -5.12 0.75 -1.52
N SER A 2 -4.77 0.11 -0.41
CA SER A 2 -5.03 -1.31 -0.16
C SER A 2 -5.03 -1.60 1.34
N PRO A 3 -5.90 -2.52 1.84
CA PRO A 3 -5.86 -2.95 3.24
C PRO A 3 -4.59 -3.72 3.58
N TYR A 4 -3.97 -4.37 2.58
CA TYR A 4 -2.75 -5.17 2.75
C TYR A 4 -1.63 -4.63 1.88
N PHE A 5 -0.41 -4.67 2.40
CA PHE A 5 0.79 -4.25 1.68
C PHE A 5 1.91 -5.27 1.88
N VAL A 6 1.82 -6.36 1.13
CA VAL A 6 2.81 -7.45 1.08
C VAL A 6 3.12 -7.74 -0.40
N PRO A 7 3.59 -6.72 -1.14
CA PRO A 7 3.76 -6.79 -2.58
C PRO A 7 4.87 -7.77 -2.97
N ASP A 8 4.73 -8.39 -4.14
CA ASP A 8 5.82 -9.14 -4.75
C ASP A 8 6.94 -8.20 -5.26
N HIS A 9 8.07 -8.77 -5.65
CA HIS A 9 9.22 -7.99 -6.12
C HIS A 9 8.86 -7.13 -7.34
N GLY A 10 8.03 -7.62 -8.26
CA GLY A 10 7.65 -6.87 -9.45
C GLY A 10 6.90 -5.58 -9.13
N VAL A 11 5.97 -5.64 -8.19
CA VAL A 11 5.23 -4.46 -7.72
C VAL A 11 6.14 -3.52 -6.92
N GLN A 12 7.01 -4.05 -6.05
CA GLN A 12 7.99 -3.24 -5.31
C GLN A 12 8.90 -2.47 -6.27
N ASP A 13 9.46 -3.16 -7.27
CA ASP A 13 10.35 -2.58 -8.27
C ASP A 13 9.62 -1.51 -9.09
N ALA A 14 8.37 -1.76 -9.50
CA ALA A 14 7.57 -0.81 -10.25
C ALA A 14 7.29 0.48 -9.45
N LEU A 15 6.87 0.37 -8.19
CA LEU A 15 6.63 1.51 -7.31
C LEU A 15 7.92 2.29 -7.04
N THR A 16 9.01 1.58 -6.77
CA THR A 16 10.33 2.16 -6.54
C THR A 16 10.83 2.91 -7.78
N LEU A 17 10.76 2.27 -8.95
CA LEU A 17 11.19 2.89 -10.20
C LEU A 17 10.37 4.14 -10.53
N ALA A 18 9.07 4.11 -10.32
CA ALA A 18 8.21 5.27 -10.50
C ALA A 18 8.64 6.43 -9.59
N ALA A 19 8.86 6.15 -8.29
CA ALA A 19 9.29 7.16 -7.33
C ALA A 19 10.67 7.74 -7.66
N LEU A 20 11.64 6.90 -8.04
CA LEU A 20 12.98 7.33 -8.45
C LEU A 20 12.98 8.16 -9.74
N ARG A 21 11.99 7.99 -10.61
CA ARG A 21 11.77 8.81 -11.80
C ARG A 21 11.07 10.14 -11.51
N GLY A 22 10.76 10.43 -10.24
CA GLY A 22 10.13 11.68 -9.81
C GLY A 22 8.59 11.64 -9.78
N VAL A 23 7.97 10.48 -9.98
CA VAL A 23 6.51 10.33 -9.80
C VAL A 23 6.15 10.44 -8.33
N ASP A 24 5.09 11.15 -7.99
CA ASP A 24 4.56 11.22 -6.63
C ASP A 24 3.78 9.93 -6.29
N VAL A 25 4.52 8.92 -5.85
CA VAL A 25 3.94 7.63 -5.48
C VAL A 25 3.46 7.66 -4.03
N ARG A 26 2.15 7.51 -3.83
CA ARG A 26 1.50 7.50 -2.52
C ARG A 26 0.80 6.17 -2.30
N VAL A 27 1.09 5.53 -1.17
CA VAL A 27 0.44 4.29 -0.76
C VAL A 27 -0.31 4.53 0.54
N LEU A 28 -1.59 4.17 0.56
CA LEU A 28 -2.45 4.30 1.71
C LEU A 28 -2.83 2.91 2.24
N ILE A 29 -2.54 2.67 3.50
CA ILE A 29 -2.84 1.44 4.23
C ILE A 29 -3.58 1.76 5.54
N PRO A 30 -4.32 0.81 6.15
CA PRO A 30 -5.01 1.08 7.40
C PRO A 30 -4.05 1.27 8.60
N GLU A 31 -4.44 2.10 9.57
CA GLU A 31 -3.76 2.18 10.88
C GLU A 31 -4.07 0.94 11.72
N ARG A 32 -5.31 0.44 11.67
CA ARG A 32 -5.78 -0.72 12.42
C ARG A 32 -5.94 -1.91 11.47
N PRO A 33 -5.18 -2.99 11.67
CA PRO A 33 -5.30 -4.18 10.85
C PRO A 33 -6.53 -5.02 11.23
N ASP A 34 -7.08 -5.74 10.27
CA ASP A 34 -7.97 -6.88 10.48
C ASP A 34 -7.18 -8.20 10.62
N HIS A 35 -6.05 -8.31 9.88
CA HIS A 35 -5.14 -9.45 9.95
C HIS A 35 -3.75 -9.04 10.46
N LEU A 36 -3.44 -9.45 11.69
CA LEU A 36 -2.21 -9.05 12.37
C LEU A 36 -0.94 -9.53 11.64
N LEU A 37 -0.94 -10.75 11.09
CA LEU A 37 0.22 -11.30 10.40
C LEU A 37 0.57 -10.49 9.14
N VAL A 38 -0.43 -10.23 8.29
CA VAL A 38 -0.26 -9.43 7.06
C VAL A 38 0.22 -8.02 7.39
N PHE A 39 -0.37 -7.42 8.43
CA PHE A 39 0.04 -6.11 8.91
C PHE A 39 1.49 -6.07 9.41
N LEU A 40 1.93 -7.09 10.15
CA LEU A 40 3.32 -7.18 10.63
C LEU A 40 4.28 -7.38 9.45
N SER A 41 3.90 -8.21 8.47
CA SER A 41 4.70 -8.43 7.25
C SER A 41 4.87 -7.15 6.45
N ALA A 42 3.85 -6.28 6.37
CA ALA A 42 3.95 -5.00 5.68
C ALA A 42 5.15 -4.17 6.14
N PHE A 43 5.45 -4.18 7.45
CA PHE A 43 6.59 -3.42 7.98
C PHE A 43 7.97 -3.91 7.56
N ALA A 44 8.08 -5.08 6.94
CA ALA A 44 9.33 -5.51 6.34
C ALA A 44 9.64 -4.74 5.03
N PHE A 45 8.59 -4.32 4.31
CA PHE A 45 8.70 -3.64 3.02
C PHE A 45 8.79 -2.11 3.15
N LEU A 46 8.10 -1.51 4.14
CA LEU A 46 7.98 -0.05 4.26
C LEU A 46 9.32 0.70 4.32
N PRO A 47 10.38 0.22 5.05
CA PRO A 47 11.64 0.97 5.15
C PRO A 47 12.31 1.18 3.80
N GLU A 48 12.26 0.19 2.93
CA GLU A 48 12.84 0.26 1.59
C GLU A 48 12.02 1.17 0.68
N MET A 49 10.71 1.01 0.66
CA MET A 49 9.80 1.86 -0.11
C MET A 49 9.99 3.34 0.21
N ILE A 50 9.98 3.69 1.50
CA ILE A 50 10.15 5.08 1.94
C ILE A 50 11.55 5.62 1.59
N ARG A 51 12.59 4.80 1.71
CA ARG A 51 13.96 5.19 1.31
C ARG A 51 14.07 5.54 -0.16
N ASN A 52 13.32 4.83 -0.99
CA ASN A 52 13.27 5.02 -2.43
C ASN A 52 12.27 6.11 -2.88
N GLY A 53 11.66 6.85 -1.94
CA GLY A 53 10.82 8.00 -2.23
C GLY A 53 9.32 7.70 -2.28
N VAL A 54 8.89 6.46 -2.07
CA VAL A 54 7.45 6.13 -1.96
C VAL A 54 6.90 6.70 -0.65
N LYS A 55 5.82 7.45 -0.73
CA LYS A 55 5.15 8.04 0.44
C LYS A 55 4.10 7.08 0.98
N ILE A 56 4.29 6.61 2.21
CA ILE A 56 3.37 5.68 2.87
C ILE A 56 2.51 6.45 3.86
N TYR A 57 1.20 6.25 3.79
CA TYR A 57 0.22 6.84 4.69
C TYR A 57 -0.57 5.77 5.42
N ARG A 58 -0.96 6.06 6.66
CA ARG A 58 -1.79 5.20 7.49
C ARG A 58 -3.11 5.88 7.82
N TYR A 59 -4.20 5.31 7.33
CA TYR A 59 -5.56 5.80 7.50
C TYR A 59 -6.02 5.63 8.95
N GLN A 60 -6.49 6.72 9.58
CA GLN A 60 -6.78 6.73 11.01
C GLN A 60 -8.25 6.48 11.38
N PRO A 61 -9.27 6.98 10.62
CA PRO A 61 -10.67 6.93 11.05
C PRO A 61 -11.35 5.57 10.86
N GLY A 62 -10.84 4.49 11.39
CA GLY A 62 -11.52 3.20 11.30
C GLY A 62 -10.89 2.22 10.33
N PHE A 63 -11.70 1.36 9.70
CA PHE A 63 -11.20 0.27 8.85
C PHE A 63 -11.20 0.67 7.38
N LEU A 64 -10.01 0.71 6.78
CA LEU A 64 -9.83 0.94 5.35
C LEU A 64 -9.78 -0.40 4.62
N HIS A 65 -10.75 -0.66 3.72
CA HIS A 65 -10.79 -1.92 2.96
C HIS A 65 -10.91 -1.72 1.44
N GLN A 66 -10.73 -0.51 0.96
CA GLN A 66 -10.76 -0.20 -0.47
C GLN A 66 -9.49 -0.68 -1.18
N LYS A 67 -9.63 -1.12 -2.42
CA LYS A 67 -8.56 -1.47 -3.34
C LYS A 67 -8.73 -0.59 -4.57
N VAL A 68 -7.95 0.47 -4.60
CA VAL A 68 -8.04 1.51 -5.62
C VAL A 68 -6.63 1.91 -6.03
N LEU A 69 -6.40 1.99 -7.32
CA LEU A 69 -5.22 2.59 -7.91
C LEU A 69 -5.68 3.75 -8.81
N LEU A 70 -5.07 4.90 -8.63
CA LEU A 70 -5.21 6.05 -9.50
C LEU A 70 -3.86 6.33 -10.16
N VAL A 71 -3.85 6.48 -11.46
CA VAL A 71 -2.66 6.84 -12.24
C VAL A 71 -2.93 8.14 -12.96
N ASP A 72 -2.18 9.16 -12.55
CA ASP A 72 -2.31 10.53 -13.04
C ASP A 72 -3.75 11.05 -12.94
N ASP A 73 -4.22 11.76 -13.99
CA ASP A 73 -5.53 12.40 -14.02
C ASP A 73 -6.57 11.68 -14.89
N HIS A 74 -6.27 10.46 -15.34
CA HIS A 74 -7.12 9.81 -16.34
C HIS A 74 -7.39 8.33 -16.18
N THR A 75 -6.70 7.63 -15.28
CA THR A 75 -6.87 6.18 -15.16
C THR A 75 -7.08 5.77 -13.71
N SER A 76 -8.16 5.04 -13.48
CA SER A 76 -8.46 4.44 -12.19
C SER A 76 -8.66 2.94 -12.31
N MET A 77 -8.23 2.21 -11.29
CA MET A 77 -8.54 0.79 -11.12
C MET A 77 -9.25 0.62 -9.79
N VAL A 78 -10.40 -0.05 -9.80
CA VAL A 78 -11.19 -0.33 -8.60
C VAL A 78 -11.60 -1.79 -8.62
N GLY A 79 -11.34 -2.51 -7.53
CA GLY A 79 -11.63 -3.93 -7.53
C GLY A 79 -11.40 -4.64 -6.21
N THR A 80 -11.14 -5.93 -6.30
CA THR A 80 -10.94 -6.80 -5.14
C THR A 80 -9.47 -7.09 -4.84
N VAL A 81 -8.55 -6.81 -5.76
CA VAL A 81 -7.11 -7.11 -5.68
C VAL A 81 -6.43 -6.28 -4.59
N ASN A 82 -5.90 -6.93 -3.56
CA ASN A 82 -5.01 -6.31 -2.60
C ASN A 82 -3.58 -6.20 -3.15
N LEU A 83 -2.77 -5.34 -2.55
CA LEU A 83 -1.31 -5.29 -2.81
C LEU A 83 -0.61 -6.39 -2.01
N ASP A 84 -0.93 -7.66 -2.30
CA ASP A 84 -0.32 -8.83 -1.67
C ASP A 84 -0.14 -9.99 -2.67
N ASN A 85 0.75 -10.92 -2.34
CA ASN A 85 1.06 -12.07 -3.19
C ASN A 85 -0.14 -12.99 -3.39
N ARG A 86 -1.00 -13.10 -2.39
CA ARG A 86 -2.17 -13.96 -2.45
C ARG A 86 -3.17 -13.46 -3.49
N SER A 87 -3.45 -12.16 -3.49
CA SER A 87 -4.32 -11.54 -4.50
C SER A 87 -3.73 -11.63 -5.90
N PHE A 88 -2.41 -11.49 -6.06
CA PHE A 88 -1.77 -11.52 -7.37
C PHE A 88 -1.64 -12.93 -7.98
N ARG A 89 -1.60 -13.99 -7.16
CA ARG A 89 -1.19 -15.32 -7.63
C ARG A 89 -2.16 -16.45 -7.31
N LEU A 90 -2.97 -16.33 -6.27
CA LEU A 90 -3.75 -17.43 -5.72
C LEU A 90 -5.26 -17.20 -5.76
N ASN A 91 -5.71 -15.98 -5.52
CA ASN A 91 -7.12 -15.66 -5.44
C ASN A 91 -7.74 -15.45 -6.83
N PHE A 92 -9.03 -15.67 -6.93
CA PHE A 92 -9.84 -15.16 -8.03
C PHE A 92 -10.27 -13.75 -7.71
N GLU A 93 -9.76 -12.78 -8.47
CA GLU A 93 -9.97 -11.36 -8.24
C GLU A 93 -10.58 -10.70 -9.47
N VAL A 94 -11.29 -9.59 -9.26
CA VAL A 94 -11.82 -8.77 -10.35
C VAL A 94 -11.46 -7.31 -10.12
N THR A 95 -10.99 -6.64 -11.17
CA THR A 95 -10.66 -5.22 -11.14
C THR A 95 -11.19 -4.54 -12.40
N ALA A 96 -11.96 -3.49 -12.20
CA ALA A 96 -12.37 -2.62 -13.29
C ALA A 96 -11.23 -1.65 -13.60
N TYR A 97 -10.82 -1.62 -14.86
CA TYR A 97 -9.90 -0.62 -15.41
C TYR A 97 -10.73 0.47 -16.10
N ILE A 98 -10.62 1.70 -15.64
CA ILE A 98 -11.48 2.82 -16.04
C ILE A 98 -10.60 3.98 -16.54
N PRO A 99 -10.36 4.09 -17.86
CA PRO A 99 -9.59 5.18 -18.46
C PRO A 99 -10.53 6.38 -18.75
N ASP A 100 -11.00 7.04 -17.71
CA ASP A 100 -11.94 8.15 -17.78
C ASP A 100 -11.53 9.27 -16.84
N LYS A 101 -11.36 10.49 -17.36
CA LYS A 101 -10.90 11.65 -16.60
C LYS A 101 -11.91 12.12 -15.54
N ILE A 102 -13.21 12.02 -15.84
CA ILE A 102 -14.26 12.48 -14.91
C ILE A 102 -14.28 11.53 -13.71
N PHE A 103 -14.24 10.23 -14.00
CA PHE A 103 -14.15 9.22 -12.94
C PHE A 103 -12.84 9.33 -12.15
N ALA A 104 -11.70 9.53 -12.82
CA ALA A 104 -10.41 9.71 -12.17
C ALA A 104 -10.40 10.93 -11.25
N ALA A 105 -11.03 12.05 -11.64
CA ALA A 105 -11.18 13.22 -10.78
C ALA A 105 -12.01 12.92 -9.52
N ALA A 106 -13.10 12.18 -9.64
CA ALA A 106 -13.91 11.77 -8.49
C ALA A 106 -13.13 10.85 -7.54
N VAL A 107 -12.34 9.91 -8.10
CA VAL A 107 -11.45 9.04 -7.32
C VAL A 107 -10.35 9.86 -6.64
N PHE A 108 -9.76 10.83 -7.32
CA PHE A 108 -8.76 11.74 -6.76
C PHE A 108 -9.33 12.49 -5.53
N ASP A 109 -10.51 13.11 -5.67
CA ASP A 109 -11.16 13.84 -4.58
C ASP A 109 -11.47 12.94 -3.37
N MET A 110 -11.85 11.69 -3.62
CA MET A 110 -12.05 10.68 -2.58
C MET A 110 -10.74 10.37 -1.86
N LEU A 111 -9.68 10.08 -2.62
CA LEU A 111 -8.36 9.73 -2.09
C LEU A 111 -7.72 10.89 -1.32
N GLU A 112 -7.86 12.14 -1.79
CA GLU A 112 -7.33 13.31 -1.06
C GLU A 112 -8.00 13.48 0.32
N LYS A 113 -9.31 13.19 0.43
CA LYS A 113 -10.01 13.17 1.74
C LYS A 113 -9.47 12.07 2.65
N ASP A 114 -9.15 10.89 2.08
CA ASP A 114 -8.58 9.79 2.84
C ASP A 114 -7.14 10.10 3.28
N PHE A 115 -6.32 10.71 2.41
CA PHE A 115 -4.98 11.18 2.76
C PHE A 115 -5.02 12.28 3.83
N ALA A 116 -5.97 13.22 3.76
CA ALA A 116 -6.14 14.26 4.78
C ALA A 116 -6.48 13.68 6.16
N ASN A 117 -7.13 12.51 6.21
CA ASN A 117 -7.43 11.76 7.43
C ASN A 117 -6.38 10.71 7.78
N SER A 118 -5.20 10.81 7.21
CA SER A 118 -4.12 9.85 7.38
C SER A 118 -2.86 10.52 7.90
N ARG A 119 -2.00 9.74 8.53
CA ARG A 119 -0.66 10.20 8.90
C ARG A 119 0.39 9.59 7.99
N GLN A 120 1.36 10.37 7.57
CA GLN A 120 2.50 9.86 6.82
C GLN A 120 3.48 9.12 7.74
N VAL A 121 3.94 7.97 7.30
CA VAL A 121 4.96 7.17 7.99
C VAL A 121 6.34 7.72 7.64
N SER A 122 7.17 7.98 8.66
CA SER A 122 8.55 8.43 8.47
C SER A 122 9.56 7.30 8.63
N GLN A 123 10.74 7.46 8.00
CA GLN A 123 11.86 6.54 8.24
C GLN A 123 12.29 6.49 9.71
N ARG A 124 12.24 7.63 10.39
CA ARG A 124 12.60 7.74 11.81
C ARG A 124 11.68 6.88 12.67
N GLU A 125 10.37 6.96 12.45
CA GLU A 125 9.38 6.11 13.15
C GLU A 125 9.69 4.62 13.00
N LEU A 126 10.04 4.19 11.77
CA LEU A 126 10.39 2.80 11.51
C LEU A 126 11.73 2.40 12.15
N ALA A 127 12.70 3.31 12.19
CA ALA A 127 14.00 3.09 12.82
C ALA A 127 13.91 2.99 14.36
N GLU A 128 13.02 3.77 14.98
CA GLU A 128 12.81 3.80 16.44
C GLU A 128 11.93 2.64 16.95
N ARG A 129 11.38 1.79 16.04
CA ARG A 129 10.59 0.62 16.47
C ARG A 129 11.43 -0.35 17.30
N PRO A 130 10.86 -0.93 18.38
CA PRO A 130 11.53 -1.93 19.22
C PRO A 130 12.10 -3.09 18.41
N LEU A 131 13.28 -3.58 18.77
CA LEU A 131 13.96 -4.67 18.05
C LEU A 131 13.10 -5.92 17.89
N TRP A 132 12.33 -6.29 18.94
CA TRP A 132 11.45 -7.45 18.86
C TRP A 132 10.36 -7.31 17.79
N ARG A 133 9.82 -6.09 17.56
CA ARG A 133 8.87 -5.83 16.46
C ARG A 133 9.52 -5.94 15.09
N LYS A 134 10.78 -5.51 14.96
CA LYS A 134 11.56 -5.66 13.72
C LYS A 134 11.84 -7.14 13.43
N LEU A 135 12.21 -7.91 14.43
CA LEU A 135 12.42 -9.35 14.30
C LEU A 135 11.13 -10.09 13.93
N LEU A 136 10.02 -9.74 14.59
CA LEU A 136 8.70 -10.31 14.28
C LEU A 136 8.28 -10.01 12.85
N SER A 137 8.46 -8.77 12.38
CA SER A 137 8.15 -8.40 10.99
C SER A 137 9.01 -9.16 9.98
N ARG A 138 10.28 -9.45 10.29
CA ARG A 138 11.15 -10.29 9.45
C ARG A 138 10.73 -11.77 9.48
N ALA A 139 10.30 -12.27 10.63
CA ALA A 139 9.80 -13.64 10.72
C ALA A 139 8.50 -13.82 9.93
N THR A 140 7.56 -12.87 10.04
CA THR A 140 6.30 -12.89 9.26
C THR A 140 6.53 -12.68 7.76
N TYR A 141 7.60 -11.97 7.36
CA TYR A 141 8.02 -11.82 5.96
C TYR A 141 8.30 -13.17 5.29
N LEU A 142 8.81 -14.17 6.02
CA LEU A 142 9.04 -15.51 5.46
C LEU A 142 7.74 -16.19 4.99
N LEU A 143 6.59 -15.73 5.49
CA LEU A 143 5.26 -16.20 5.08
C LEU A 143 4.67 -15.37 3.93
N SER A 144 5.37 -14.31 3.47
CA SER A 144 4.85 -13.41 2.43
C SER A 144 4.46 -14.09 1.11
N PRO A 145 5.07 -15.21 0.67
CA PRO A 145 4.65 -15.88 -0.57
C PRO A 145 3.23 -16.46 -0.52
N VAL A 146 2.66 -16.65 0.67
CA VAL A 146 1.32 -17.22 0.88
C VAL A 146 0.32 -16.23 1.52
N GLN A 147 0.76 -15.00 1.69
CA GLN A 147 -0.02 -13.87 2.21
C GLN A 147 -0.56 -12.97 1.10
#